data_c912f47fadcadd8e7d09187840d94d08
#
_entry.id   c912f47fadcadd8e7d09187840d94d08
#
_cell.length_a   1.000
_cell.length_b   1.000
_cell.length_c   1.000
_cell.angle_alpha   90.00
_cell.angle_beta   90.00
_cell.angle_gamma   90.00
#
_symmetry.space_group_name_H-M   'P 1'
#
loop_
_entity.id
_entity.type
_entity.pdbx_description
1 polymer ?
#
loop_
_entity_poly.entity_id
_entity_poly.type
_entity_poly.pdbx_seq_one_letter_code
_entity_poly.pdbx_strand_id
1 'polypeptide(L)'
;MGDYVLSGGEIAALALIDACVRLLPGVMGKLASGTDESFSDGLLESPQYTRPQDFEGQPIPEILLSGDHARVAAWRRAEAEALTRARRPDLWADRQVQTRPVQTRPVQTRPAQKRPKNTTDG
;
A
#
# COMPACT_ATOMS: atom_id res chain seq x y z
N MET A 1 10.96 10.39 12.65
CA MET A 1 12.29 10.07 12.07
C MET A 1 12.80 8.87 12.84
N GLY A 2 13.97 8.33 12.76
CA GLY A 2 14.39 7.08 13.41
C GLY A 2 15.00 7.30 14.81
N ASP A 3 15.37 6.18 15.45
CA ASP A 3 16.01 6.15 16.78
C ASP A 3 17.54 6.34 16.65
N TYR A 4 17.94 7.55 16.27
CA TYR A 4 19.34 7.93 16.12
C TYR A 4 19.57 9.37 16.61
N VAL A 5 20.81 9.66 16.99
CA VAL A 5 21.23 10.99 17.45
C VAL A 5 22.01 11.67 16.33
N LEU A 6 21.60 12.88 15.97
CA LEU A 6 22.29 13.73 15.00
C LEU A 6 23.09 14.81 15.72
N SER A 7 24.23 15.21 15.13
CA SER A 7 25.05 16.30 15.65
C SER A 7 24.37 17.67 15.58
N GLY A 8 23.36 17.82 14.73
CA GLY A 8 22.55 19.04 14.55
C GLY A 8 21.24 18.73 13.84
N GLY A 9 20.38 19.75 13.73
CA GLY A 9 19.06 19.63 13.11
C GLY A 9 19.05 19.71 11.59
N GLU A 10 20.18 20.01 10.95
CA GLU A 10 20.26 20.33 9.51
C GLU A 10 19.86 19.14 8.64
N ILE A 11 20.37 17.94 8.95
CA ILE A 11 20.06 16.73 8.21
C ILE A 11 18.58 16.34 8.37
N ALA A 12 18.06 16.47 9.59
CA ALA A 12 16.64 16.23 9.86
C ALA A 12 15.74 17.23 9.11
N ALA A 13 16.13 18.50 9.06
CA ALA A 13 15.41 19.54 8.31
C ALA A 13 15.42 19.26 6.80
N LEU A 14 16.55 18.87 6.23
CA LEU A 14 16.66 18.49 4.82
C LEU A 14 15.76 17.29 4.48
N ALA A 15 15.76 16.25 5.31
CA ALA A 15 14.88 15.09 5.11
C ALA A 15 13.39 15.47 5.16
N LEU A 16 13.01 16.36 6.09
CA LEU A 16 11.63 16.86 6.20
C LEU A 16 11.24 17.70 5.00
N ILE A 17 12.13 18.62 4.56
CA ILE A 17 11.89 19.46 3.39
C ILE A 17 11.72 18.60 2.15
N ASP A 18 12.60 17.64 1.91
CA ASP A 18 12.51 16.72 0.76
C ASP A 18 11.17 15.98 0.75
N ALA A 19 10.81 15.38 1.87
CA ALA A 19 9.54 14.67 2.01
C ALA A 19 8.31 15.58 1.75
N CYS A 20 8.33 16.83 2.22
CA CYS A 20 7.25 17.78 1.98
C CYS A 20 7.20 18.26 0.53
N VAL A 21 8.35 18.59 -0.06
CA VAL A 21 8.45 19.11 -1.43
C VAL A 21 7.98 18.06 -2.45
N ARG A 22 8.25 16.80 -2.23
CA ARG A 22 7.78 15.69 -3.09
C ARG A 22 6.26 15.59 -3.18
N LEU A 23 5.52 16.10 -2.18
CA LEU A 23 4.06 16.12 -2.20
C LEU A 23 3.48 17.26 -3.05
N LEU A 24 4.30 18.21 -3.48
CA LEU A 24 3.84 19.32 -4.30
C LEU A 24 3.61 18.87 -5.76
N PRO A 25 2.49 19.33 -6.39
CA PRO A 25 2.22 19.00 -7.78
C PRO A 25 3.35 19.41 -8.72
N GLY A 26 3.77 18.53 -9.61
CA GLY A 26 4.77 18.81 -10.64
C GLY A 26 6.25 18.74 -10.20
N VAL A 27 6.53 18.51 -8.93
CA VAL A 27 7.91 18.33 -8.43
C VAL A 27 8.45 16.96 -8.84
N MET A 28 7.65 15.90 -8.73
CA MET A 28 8.01 14.59 -9.25
C MET A 28 7.68 14.52 -10.74
N GLY A 29 8.69 14.28 -11.58
CA GLY A 29 8.60 14.41 -13.04
C GLY A 29 7.66 13.46 -13.77
N LYS A 30 7.14 12.41 -13.09
CA LYS A 30 6.04 11.55 -13.56
C LYS A 30 5.19 11.17 -12.36
N LEU A 31 3.88 11.46 -12.45
CA LEU A 31 2.89 11.03 -11.46
C LEU A 31 2.95 9.51 -11.16
N ALA A 32 3.35 8.70 -12.14
CA ALA A 32 3.53 7.25 -12.00
C ALA A 32 4.69 6.85 -11.08
N SER A 33 5.71 7.70 -10.91
CA SER A 33 6.84 7.38 -10.02
C SER A 33 6.49 7.51 -8.54
N GLY A 34 5.50 8.34 -8.19
CA GLY A 34 5.05 8.50 -6.79
C GLY A 34 4.03 7.46 -6.34
N THR A 35 3.41 6.72 -7.28
CA THR A 35 2.40 5.71 -6.95
C THR A 35 3.01 4.35 -6.58
N ASP A 36 4.24 4.07 -7.01
CA ASP A 36 4.95 2.80 -6.74
C ASP A 36 5.90 2.89 -5.52
N GLU A 37 5.88 4.01 -4.80
CA GLU A 37 6.76 4.23 -3.66
C GLU A 37 6.26 3.51 -2.40
N SER A 38 7.20 3.26 -1.47
CA SER A 38 6.90 2.72 -0.14
C SER A 38 5.79 3.54 0.53
N PHE A 39 4.87 2.83 1.16
CA PHE A 39 3.72 3.36 1.91
C PHE A 39 2.54 3.87 1.07
N SER A 40 2.64 4.00 -0.26
CA SER A 40 1.51 4.45 -1.11
C SER A 40 0.30 3.53 -0.96
N ASP A 41 0.53 2.21 -1.00
CA ASP A 41 -0.49 1.16 -0.85
C ASP A 41 -0.40 0.44 0.51
N GLY A 42 0.27 1.04 1.50
CA GLY A 42 0.55 0.40 2.78
C GLY A 42 1.57 -0.74 2.68
N LEU A 43 2.32 -0.82 1.59
CA LEU A 43 3.42 -1.76 1.37
C LEU A 43 4.76 -1.02 1.33
N LEU A 44 5.83 -1.74 1.66
CA LEU A 44 7.17 -1.32 1.30
C LEU A 44 7.39 -1.54 -0.20
N GLU A 45 8.23 -0.70 -0.79
CA GLU A 45 8.61 -0.84 -2.19
C GLU A 45 9.33 -2.17 -2.44
N SER A 46 9.09 -2.77 -3.63
CA SER A 46 9.83 -3.95 -4.07
C SER A 46 11.30 -3.63 -4.28
N PRO A 47 12.22 -4.62 -4.19
CA PRO A 47 13.62 -4.41 -4.45
C PRO A 47 13.87 -3.76 -5.81
N GLN A 48 14.64 -2.69 -5.83
CA GLN A 48 15.10 -2.02 -7.04
C GLN A 48 16.49 -2.52 -7.41
N TYR A 49 16.69 -2.77 -8.71
CA TYR A 49 17.95 -3.29 -9.22
C TYR A 49 18.61 -2.28 -10.17
N THR A 50 19.93 -2.12 -10.04
CA THR A 50 20.74 -1.22 -10.86
C THR A 50 21.67 -2.01 -11.77
N ARG A 51 22.41 -1.32 -12.64
CA ARG A 51 23.48 -1.92 -13.45
C ARG A 51 24.74 -2.10 -12.60
N PRO A 52 25.58 -3.12 -12.91
CA PRO A 52 25.45 -4.14 -13.95
C PRO A 52 24.41 -5.23 -13.62
N GLN A 53 24.02 -6.05 -14.62
CA GLN A 53 23.04 -7.15 -14.43
C GLN A 53 23.54 -8.26 -13.49
N ASP A 54 24.84 -8.44 -13.42
CA ASP A 54 25.51 -9.29 -12.45
C ASP A 54 26.50 -8.44 -11.69
N PHE A 55 26.38 -8.43 -10.38
CA PHE A 55 27.28 -7.75 -9.48
C PHE A 55 27.80 -8.75 -8.45
N GLU A 56 29.10 -9.02 -8.50
CA GLU A 56 29.79 -9.94 -7.57
C GLU A 56 29.14 -11.35 -7.49
N GLY A 57 28.67 -11.87 -8.66
CA GLY A 57 28.03 -13.17 -8.76
C GLY A 57 26.56 -13.17 -8.30
N GLN A 58 25.97 -12.02 -8.09
CA GLN A 58 24.55 -11.84 -7.79
C GLN A 58 23.80 -11.28 -8.99
N PRO A 59 23.18 -12.14 -9.82
CA PRO A 59 22.41 -11.70 -10.97
C PRO A 59 21.08 -11.10 -10.56
N ILE A 60 20.54 -10.21 -11.40
CA ILE A 60 19.18 -9.74 -11.24
C ILE A 60 18.18 -10.86 -11.56
N PRO A 61 16.98 -10.87 -10.95
CA PRO A 61 15.95 -11.85 -11.26
C PRO A 61 15.59 -11.87 -12.75
N GLU A 62 15.60 -13.05 -13.38
CA GLU A 62 15.32 -13.22 -14.82
C GLU A 62 13.97 -12.67 -15.24
N ILE A 63 12.99 -12.68 -14.35
CA ILE A 63 11.65 -12.15 -14.59
C ILE A 63 11.68 -10.68 -15.01
N LEU A 64 12.63 -9.89 -14.49
CA LEU A 64 12.79 -8.48 -14.81
C LEU A 64 13.32 -8.24 -16.24
N LEU A 65 13.94 -9.27 -16.84
CA LEU A 65 14.44 -9.27 -18.21
C LEU A 65 13.44 -9.80 -19.24
N SER A 66 12.32 -10.37 -18.78
CA SER A 66 11.37 -11.09 -19.65
C SER A 66 10.60 -10.20 -20.62
N GLY A 67 10.54 -8.88 -20.39
CA GLY A 67 9.69 -7.97 -21.17
C GLY A 67 8.19 -8.12 -20.91
N ASP A 68 7.77 -9.10 -20.13
CA ASP A 68 6.37 -9.32 -19.77
C ASP A 68 5.99 -8.40 -18.58
N HIS A 69 5.44 -7.23 -18.90
CA HIS A 69 5.07 -6.23 -17.90
C HIS A 69 4.08 -6.73 -16.86
N ALA A 70 3.15 -7.62 -17.24
CA ALA A 70 2.16 -8.15 -16.31
C ALA A 70 2.82 -9.09 -15.28
N ARG A 71 3.70 -9.97 -15.73
CA ARG A 71 4.46 -10.86 -14.85
C ARG A 71 5.43 -10.09 -13.96
N VAL A 72 6.09 -9.08 -14.51
CA VAL A 72 6.99 -8.19 -13.73
C VAL A 72 6.22 -7.46 -12.64
N ALA A 73 5.04 -6.91 -12.95
CA ALA A 73 4.19 -6.24 -11.96
C ALA A 73 3.71 -7.19 -10.86
N ALA A 74 3.28 -8.39 -11.23
CA ALA A 74 2.87 -9.42 -10.27
C ALA A 74 4.04 -9.84 -9.35
N TRP A 75 5.23 -10.00 -9.91
CA TRP A 75 6.43 -10.33 -9.14
C TRP A 75 6.81 -9.20 -8.17
N ARG A 76 6.83 -7.94 -8.64
CA ARG A 76 7.12 -6.79 -7.78
C ARG A 76 6.16 -6.70 -6.59
N ARG A 77 4.88 -6.94 -6.86
CA ARG A 77 3.87 -6.94 -5.80
C ARG A 77 4.11 -8.04 -4.78
N ALA A 78 4.43 -9.26 -5.22
CA ALA A 78 4.74 -10.38 -4.34
C ALA A 78 5.97 -10.09 -3.46
N GLU A 79 7.04 -9.51 -4.04
CA GLU A 79 8.24 -9.11 -3.31
C GLU A 79 7.93 -7.98 -2.29
N ALA A 80 7.15 -6.97 -2.68
CA ALA A 80 6.72 -5.89 -1.78
C ALA A 80 5.92 -6.43 -0.58
N GLU A 81 5.01 -7.37 -0.82
CA GLU A 81 4.23 -8.03 0.24
C GLU A 81 5.11 -8.88 1.17
N ALA A 82 6.04 -9.66 0.61
CA ALA A 82 6.99 -10.45 1.39
C ALA A 82 7.89 -9.58 2.24
N LEU A 83 8.43 -8.50 1.65
CA LEU A 83 9.29 -7.55 2.35
C LEU A 83 8.55 -6.81 3.47
N THR A 84 7.32 -6.37 3.20
CA THR A 84 6.47 -5.70 4.20
C THR A 84 6.16 -6.62 5.37
N ARG A 85 5.77 -7.86 5.08
CA ARG A 85 5.50 -8.87 6.12
C ARG A 85 6.71 -9.13 7.02
N ALA A 86 7.92 -9.17 6.42
CA ALA A 86 9.15 -9.45 7.16
C ALA A 86 9.65 -8.25 7.96
N ARG A 87 9.60 -7.03 7.40
CA ARG A 87 10.22 -5.84 7.98
C ARG A 87 9.26 -4.91 8.69
N ARG A 88 7.99 -4.89 8.28
CA ARG A 88 6.94 -4.02 8.83
C ARG A 88 5.64 -4.80 9.07
N PRO A 89 5.64 -5.75 10.03
CA PRO A 89 4.46 -6.54 10.37
C PRO A 89 3.28 -5.67 10.84
N ASP A 90 3.54 -4.49 11.38
CA ASP A 90 2.56 -3.46 11.71
C ASP A 90 1.75 -3.03 10.47
N LEU A 91 2.43 -2.57 9.42
CA LEU A 91 1.78 -2.17 8.15
C LEU A 91 1.05 -3.33 7.48
N TRP A 92 1.63 -4.53 7.56
CA TRP A 92 0.99 -5.73 7.03
C TRP A 92 -0.33 -6.05 7.72
N ALA A 93 -0.38 -5.93 9.05
CA ALA A 93 -1.59 -6.14 9.84
C ALA A 93 -2.68 -5.11 9.49
N ASP A 94 -2.33 -3.82 9.42
CA ASP A 94 -3.24 -2.74 9.07
C ASP A 94 -3.85 -2.93 7.67
N ARG A 95 -3.04 -3.33 6.69
CA ARG A 95 -3.50 -3.65 5.34
C ARG A 95 -4.52 -4.79 5.32
N GLN A 96 -4.29 -5.85 6.10
CA GLN A 96 -5.23 -6.97 6.18
C GLN A 96 -6.59 -6.55 6.76
N VAL A 97 -6.60 -5.58 7.65
CA VAL A 97 -7.85 -5.02 8.20
C VAL A 97 -8.60 -4.23 7.12
N GLN A 98 -7.88 -3.41 6.33
CA GLN A 98 -8.49 -2.60 5.27
C GLN A 98 -9.01 -3.43 4.08
N THR A 99 -8.37 -4.56 3.76
CA THR A 99 -8.76 -5.44 2.66
C THR A 99 -9.83 -6.47 3.05
N ARG A 100 -10.21 -6.56 4.31
CA ARG A 100 -11.35 -7.41 4.71
C ARG A 100 -12.63 -6.85 4.10
N PRO A 101 -13.37 -7.64 3.29
CA PRO A 101 -14.67 -7.21 2.80
C PRO A 101 -15.55 -6.91 4.02
N VAL A 102 -16.16 -5.72 4.04
CA VAL A 102 -17.18 -5.38 5.02
C VAL A 102 -18.28 -6.43 4.90
N GLN A 103 -18.36 -7.34 5.86
CA GLN A 103 -19.51 -8.24 5.97
C GLN A 103 -20.71 -7.37 6.34
N THR A 104 -21.42 -6.88 5.32
CA THR A 104 -22.74 -6.30 5.50
C THR A 104 -23.62 -7.39 6.09
N ARG A 105 -23.91 -7.29 7.40
CA ARG A 105 -24.96 -8.09 8.03
C ARG A 105 -26.23 -7.86 7.19
N PRO A 106 -26.89 -8.93 6.74
CA PRO A 106 -28.17 -8.75 6.07
C PRO A 106 -29.13 -8.03 7.03
N VAL A 107 -29.66 -6.91 6.57
CA VAL A 107 -30.69 -6.19 7.30
C VAL A 107 -31.88 -7.16 7.41
N GLN A 108 -32.13 -7.66 8.63
CA GLN A 108 -33.34 -8.40 8.92
C GLN A 108 -34.51 -7.43 8.79
N THR A 109 -35.16 -7.43 7.65
CA THR A 109 -36.45 -6.78 7.46
C THR A 109 -37.46 -7.46 8.38
N ARG A 110 -37.84 -6.76 9.45
CA ARG A 110 -38.97 -7.18 10.29
C ARG A 110 -40.22 -7.33 9.40
N PRO A 111 -40.93 -8.48 9.45
CA PRO A 111 -42.17 -8.62 8.71
C PRO A 111 -43.18 -7.57 9.22
N ALA A 112 -43.80 -6.90 8.26
CA ALA A 112 -44.81 -5.89 8.54
C ALA A 112 -45.97 -6.50 9.32
N GLN A 113 -46.20 -6.02 10.57
CA GLN A 113 -47.34 -6.37 11.40
C GLN A 113 -48.61 -5.88 10.70
N LYS A 114 -49.44 -6.81 10.23
CA LYS A 114 -50.79 -6.52 9.72
C LYS A 114 -51.60 -5.83 10.82
N ARG A 115 -52.01 -4.58 10.59
CA ARG A 115 -52.99 -3.90 11.42
C ARG A 115 -54.32 -4.66 11.39
N PRO A 116 -54.96 -4.89 12.54
CA PRO A 116 -56.33 -5.49 12.55
C PRO A 116 -57.33 -4.49 11.95
N LYS A 117 -58.18 -4.98 11.05
CA LYS A 117 -59.30 -4.23 10.51
C LYS A 117 -60.31 -4.07 11.65
N ASN A 118 -60.56 -2.84 12.11
CA ASN A 118 -61.73 -2.51 12.89
C ASN A 118 -62.96 -2.61 12.00
N THR A 119 -63.75 -3.62 12.22
CA THR A 119 -65.10 -3.72 11.73
C THR A 119 -65.98 -2.99 12.74
N THR A 120 -66.45 -1.81 12.40
CA THR A 120 -67.50 -1.13 13.15
C THR A 120 -68.77 -1.43 12.39
N ASP A 121 -69.56 -2.36 12.89
CA ASP A 121 -70.96 -2.56 12.57
C ASP A 121 -71.76 -1.71 13.54
N GLY A 122 -72.74 -0.96 13.02
CA GLY A 122 -73.68 -0.15 13.77
C GLY A 122 -74.38 0.85 12.90
#